data_cadc1ba4608b9b9fc5bd63cd56ce6193
#
_entry.id   cadc1ba4608b9b9fc5bd63cd56ce6193
#
_cell.length_a   1.000
_cell.length_b   1.000
_cell.length_c   1.000
_cell.angle_alpha   90.00
_cell.angle_beta   90.00
_cell.angle_gamma   90.00
#
_symmetry.space_group_name_H-M   'P 1'
#
loop_
_entity.id
_entity.type
_entity.pdbx_description
1 polymer ?
#
loop_
_entity_poly.entity_id
_entity_poly.type
_entity_poly.pdbx_seq_one_letter_code
_entity_poly.pdbx_strand_id
1 'polypeptide(L)'
;MLPSIDQRIDATTKPLKRSVIMRQQWRSLLYLHWDFDPALLQAMLPEGLSIDTHEERAYIGVVPFYMHGLRLRFGPPAPAISYFPELNLRTYVYDKNGRPGVWFFSLDAQSYLSVWIAQQAFSLNYYYAKMHYKCSPSGEVNMICARRGQEEQCYNYRATKPLGPARAGTLSYFLAERYYLFAKTRSGSLRIGKIYHAPHELYDAEVSTYSKKLFYLNGFSEPRADYIHAVISPKVDVSIYSLQKI
;
A
#
# COMPACT_ATOMS: atom_id res chain seq x y z
N MET A 1 -20.39 -2.15 -11.17
CA MET A 1 -21.04 -2.67 -9.94
C MET A 1 -19.96 -2.89 -8.91
N LEU A 2 -20.13 -2.44 -7.67
CA LEU A 2 -19.18 -2.63 -6.57
C LEU A 2 -18.88 -4.12 -6.35
N PRO A 3 -17.63 -4.49 -6.01
CA PRO A 3 -17.28 -5.87 -5.68
C PRO A 3 -18.09 -6.41 -4.51
N SER A 4 -18.65 -7.59 -4.68
CA SER A 4 -19.36 -8.30 -3.60
C SER A 4 -18.39 -8.77 -2.51
N ILE A 5 -18.93 -9.17 -1.35
CA ILE A 5 -18.12 -9.73 -0.28
C ILE A 5 -17.42 -11.03 -0.71
N ASP A 6 -18.09 -11.86 -1.51
CA ASP A 6 -17.52 -13.10 -2.05
C ASP A 6 -16.36 -12.80 -2.99
N GLN A 7 -16.49 -11.82 -3.90
CA GLN A 7 -15.39 -11.39 -4.75
C GLN A 7 -14.19 -10.87 -3.96
N ARG A 8 -14.41 -10.22 -2.81
CA ARG A 8 -13.35 -9.78 -1.91
C ARG A 8 -12.66 -10.96 -1.23
N ILE A 9 -13.42 -11.97 -0.81
CA ILE A 9 -12.90 -13.21 -0.22
C ILE A 9 -12.13 -14.00 -1.28
N ASP A 10 -12.66 -14.17 -2.47
CA ASP A 10 -11.99 -14.86 -3.58
C ASP A 10 -10.67 -14.18 -3.96
N ALA A 11 -10.62 -12.84 -3.86
CA ALA A 11 -9.40 -12.08 -4.08
C ALA A 11 -8.28 -12.45 -3.11
N THR A 12 -8.56 -12.99 -1.93
CA THR A 12 -7.53 -13.43 -0.96
C THR A 12 -6.90 -14.78 -1.34
N THR A 13 -7.51 -15.52 -2.27
CA THR A 13 -7.08 -16.88 -2.61
C THR A 13 -5.70 -16.89 -3.27
N LYS A 14 -4.84 -17.79 -2.81
CA LYS A 14 -3.51 -17.99 -3.37
C LYS A 14 -3.60 -18.56 -4.79
N PRO A 15 -2.95 -17.95 -5.79
CA PRO A 15 -2.96 -18.48 -7.16
C PRO A 15 -2.20 -19.82 -7.25
N LEU A 16 -2.89 -20.91 -7.54
CA LEU A 16 -2.29 -22.24 -7.66
C LEU A 16 -1.51 -22.44 -8.97
N LYS A 17 -1.98 -21.81 -10.07
CA LYS A 17 -1.41 -22.00 -11.43
C LYS A 17 -0.44 -20.91 -11.86
N ARG A 18 -0.08 -19.96 -10.99
CA ARG A 18 0.82 -18.84 -11.31
C ARG A 18 2.12 -18.95 -10.55
N SER A 19 3.23 -18.68 -11.25
CA SER A 19 4.53 -18.66 -10.61
C SER A 19 4.78 -17.35 -9.85
N VAL A 20 5.25 -17.47 -8.63
CA VAL A 20 5.78 -16.34 -7.87
C VAL A 20 7.02 -15.81 -8.60
N ILE A 21 7.09 -14.52 -8.86
CA ILE A 21 8.26 -13.87 -9.48
C ILE A 21 9.17 -13.22 -8.45
N MET A 22 8.59 -12.74 -7.34
CA MET A 22 9.32 -12.03 -6.29
C MET A 22 8.71 -12.33 -4.93
N ARG A 23 9.55 -12.33 -3.90
CA ARG A 23 9.17 -12.46 -2.49
C ARG A 23 9.72 -11.30 -1.71
N GLN A 24 8.97 -10.86 -0.72
CA GLN A 24 9.35 -9.78 0.18
C GLN A 24 8.60 -9.93 1.50
N GLN A 25 9.02 -9.17 2.50
CA GLN A 25 8.36 -9.09 3.79
C GLN A 25 8.13 -7.61 4.12
N TRP A 26 6.92 -7.29 4.53
CA TRP A 26 6.61 -5.96 5.04
C TRP A 26 6.65 -5.98 6.55
N ARG A 27 7.34 -5.03 7.16
CA ARG A 27 7.50 -4.91 8.60
C ARG A 27 7.00 -3.57 9.09
N SER A 28 6.43 -3.57 10.30
CA SER A 28 5.88 -2.37 10.95
C SER A 28 4.94 -1.58 10.04
N LEU A 29 4.08 -2.30 9.32
CA LEU A 29 3.20 -1.75 8.30
C LEU A 29 2.05 -1.02 8.98
N LEU A 30 2.11 0.31 9.01
CA LEU A 30 1.04 1.17 9.52
C LEU A 30 0.05 1.47 8.40
N TYR A 31 -1.20 1.40 8.73
CA TYR A 31 -2.33 1.81 7.90
C TYR A 31 -3.01 3.02 8.52
N LEU A 32 -2.82 4.21 7.93
CA LEU A 32 -3.55 5.42 8.30
C LEU A 32 -4.54 5.79 7.19
N HIS A 33 -5.81 6.02 7.54
CA HIS A 33 -6.83 6.30 6.53
C HIS A 33 -7.66 7.53 6.84
N TRP A 34 -7.99 8.24 5.77
CA TRP A 34 -8.93 9.34 5.72
C TRP A 34 -10.04 9.00 4.73
N ASP A 35 -11.26 9.42 5.03
CA ASP A 35 -12.37 9.34 4.09
C ASP A 35 -12.37 10.53 3.14
N PHE A 36 -12.83 10.30 1.92
CA PHE A 36 -12.91 11.27 0.86
C PHE A 36 -14.21 11.12 0.08
N ASP A 37 -14.64 12.19 -0.57
CA ASP A 37 -15.71 12.13 -1.55
C ASP A 37 -15.32 11.18 -2.70
N PRO A 38 -16.11 10.14 -2.97
CA PRO A 38 -15.82 9.19 -4.06
C PRO A 38 -15.66 9.87 -5.43
N ALA A 39 -16.41 10.94 -5.70
CA ALA A 39 -16.35 11.65 -6.98
C ALA A 39 -14.99 12.35 -7.19
N LEU A 40 -14.43 12.92 -6.13
CA LEU A 40 -13.09 13.53 -6.18
C LEU A 40 -12.03 12.51 -6.52
N LEU A 41 -12.07 11.32 -5.88
CA LEU A 41 -11.08 10.27 -6.12
C LEU A 41 -11.28 9.63 -7.49
N GLN A 42 -12.54 9.44 -7.92
CA GLN A 42 -12.84 8.88 -9.25
C GLN A 42 -12.26 9.75 -10.37
N ALA A 43 -12.31 11.06 -10.25
CA ALA A 43 -11.77 11.99 -11.24
C ALA A 43 -10.24 11.88 -11.42
N MET A 44 -9.53 11.34 -10.43
CA MET A 44 -8.07 11.15 -10.47
C MET A 44 -7.64 9.76 -10.93
N LEU A 45 -8.60 8.86 -11.16
CA LEU A 45 -8.30 7.50 -11.61
C LEU A 45 -8.17 7.42 -13.14
N PRO A 46 -7.34 6.50 -13.66
CA PRO A 46 -7.33 6.22 -15.08
C PRO A 46 -8.63 5.55 -15.53
N GLU A 47 -8.99 5.74 -16.79
CA GLU A 47 -10.09 5.01 -17.43
C GLU A 47 -9.93 3.51 -17.23
N GLY A 48 -11.05 2.81 -16.97
CA GLY A 48 -11.10 1.37 -16.70
C GLY A 48 -10.97 0.98 -15.23
N LEU A 49 -10.74 1.94 -14.32
CA LEU A 49 -10.83 1.74 -12.88
C LEU A 49 -11.98 2.54 -12.28
N SER A 50 -12.69 1.91 -11.36
CA SER A 50 -13.72 2.56 -10.56
C SER A 50 -13.29 2.62 -9.10
N ILE A 51 -13.65 3.74 -8.43
CA ILE A 51 -13.40 3.87 -7.00
C ILE A 51 -14.20 2.83 -6.22
N ASP A 52 -13.55 2.17 -5.30
CA ASP A 52 -14.18 1.19 -4.39
C ASP A 52 -14.57 1.88 -3.09
N THR A 53 -15.78 1.63 -2.61
CA THR A 53 -16.33 2.28 -1.43
C THR A 53 -16.73 1.27 -0.36
N HIS A 54 -16.70 1.71 0.89
CA HIS A 54 -17.28 1.02 2.04
C HIS A 54 -18.24 1.99 2.71
N GLU A 55 -19.50 1.60 2.87
CA GLU A 55 -20.57 2.47 3.39
C GLU A 55 -20.63 3.82 2.67
N GLU A 56 -20.60 3.77 1.31
CA GLU A 56 -20.65 4.92 0.40
C GLU A 56 -19.48 5.91 0.51
N ARG A 57 -18.45 5.61 1.32
CA ARG A 57 -17.25 6.42 1.49
C ARG A 57 -16.07 5.82 0.73
N ALA A 58 -15.27 6.69 0.14
CA ALA A 58 -13.97 6.34 -0.42
C ALA A 58 -12.85 6.69 0.54
N TYR A 59 -11.69 6.08 0.39
CA TYR A 59 -10.59 6.23 1.35
C TYR A 59 -9.26 6.46 0.67
N ILE A 60 -8.43 7.30 1.27
CA ILE A 60 -7.01 7.39 0.98
C ILE A 60 -6.25 6.83 2.17
N GLY A 61 -5.29 5.95 1.89
CA GLY A 61 -4.37 5.39 2.88
C GLY A 61 -2.97 5.95 2.74
N VAL A 62 -2.40 6.43 3.85
CA VAL A 62 -0.97 6.69 4.02
C VAL A 62 -0.38 5.49 4.73
N VAL A 63 0.60 4.84 4.09
CA VAL A 63 1.08 3.53 4.53
C VAL A 63 2.61 3.52 4.60
N PRO A 64 3.20 3.94 5.74
CA PRO A 64 4.62 3.78 6.00
C PRO A 64 4.94 2.35 6.45
N PHE A 65 6.04 1.79 5.95
CA PHE A 65 6.52 0.46 6.35
C PHE A 65 8.00 0.25 6.01
N TYR A 66 8.56 -0.85 6.47
CA TYR A 66 9.90 -1.27 6.11
C TYR A 66 9.87 -2.51 5.22
N MET A 67 10.42 -2.36 4.00
CA MET A 67 10.66 -3.45 3.07
C MET A 67 11.83 -4.29 3.56
N HIS A 68 11.63 -5.61 3.68
CA HIS A 68 12.66 -6.52 4.16
C HIS A 68 12.80 -7.74 3.25
N GLY A 69 14.03 -8.05 2.86
CA GLY A 69 14.36 -9.28 2.14
C GLY A 69 13.71 -9.42 0.77
N LEU A 70 13.48 -8.30 0.05
CA LEU A 70 13.00 -8.32 -1.32
C LEU A 70 13.97 -9.13 -2.19
N ARG A 71 13.46 -10.13 -2.91
CA ARG A 71 14.26 -11.01 -3.76
C ARG A 71 13.45 -11.61 -4.89
N LEU A 72 14.10 -11.90 -5.98
CA LEU A 72 13.54 -12.73 -7.05
C LEU A 72 13.29 -14.15 -6.54
N ARG A 73 12.43 -14.89 -7.23
CA ARG A 73 12.01 -16.26 -6.84
C ARG A 73 13.16 -17.17 -6.45
N PHE A 74 14.27 -17.15 -7.21
CA PHE A 74 15.40 -18.06 -7.04
C PHE A 74 16.69 -17.36 -6.59
N GLY A 75 16.64 -16.05 -6.34
CA GLY A 75 17.81 -15.28 -5.92
C GLY A 75 17.84 -15.02 -4.41
N PRO A 76 19.02 -14.78 -3.85
CA PRO A 76 19.15 -14.22 -2.50
C PRO A 76 18.71 -12.76 -2.46
N PRO A 77 18.39 -12.21 -1.28
CA PRO A 77 18.24 -10.79 -1.14
C PRO A 77 19.57 -10.06 -1.41
N ALA A 78 19.52 -8.94 -2.11
CA ALA A 78 20.68 -8.08 -2.37
C ALA A 78 20.63 -6.86 -1.44
N PRO A 79 21.61 -6.63 -0.55
CA PRO A 79 21.53 -5.60 0.50
C PRO A 79 21.13 -4.21 0.02
N ALA A 80 21.62 -3.79 -1.14
CA ALA A 80 21.37 -2.45 -1.71
C ALA A 80 19.93 -2.21 -2.18
N ILE A 81 19.13 -3.26 -2.40
CA ILE A 81 17.79 -3.18 -3.01
C ILE A 81 16.71 -3.96 -2.26
N SER A 82 17.11 -4.69 -1.21
CA SER A 82 16.20 -5.62 -0.51
C SER A 82 15.71 -5.13 0.83
N TYR A 83 16.29 -4.03 1.34
CA TYR A 83 16.06 -3.53 2.70
C TYR A 83 15.98 -2.01 2.68
N PHE A 84 14.78 -1.45 2.73
CA PHE A 84 14.56 -0.01 2.71
C PHE A 84 13.20 0.38 3.27
N PRO A 85 13.04 1.59 3.83
CA PRO A 85 11.73 2.13 4.17
C PRO A 85 10.97 2.56 2.91
N GLU A 86 9.64 2.43 2.97
CA GLU A 86 8.72 2.82 1.91
C GLU A 86 7.52 3.55 2.53
N LEU A 87 7.02 4.57 1.82
CA LEU A 87 5.86 5.37 2.21
C LEU A 87 4.91 5.47 1.01
N ASN A 88 3.68 4.97 1.15
CA ASN A 88 2.71 4.92 0.07
C ASN A 88 1.52 5.85 0.31
N LEU A 89 1.06 6.52 -0.74
CA LEU A 89 -0.27 7.09 -0.81
C LEU A 89 -1.11 6.26 -1.78
N ARG A 90 -2.18 5.65 -1.29
CA ARG A 90 -3.00 4.74 -2.09
C ARG A 90 -4.49 4.96 -1.88
N THR A 91 -5.29 4.51 -2.85
CA THR A 91 -6.74 4.40 -2.75
C THR A 91 -7.21 3.00 -3.18
N TYR A 92 -8.48 2.75 -3.02
CA TYR A 92 -9.13 1.46 -3.21
C TYR A 92 -9.99 1.51 -4.46
N VAL A 93 -9.78 0.57 -5.35
CA VAL A 93 -10.39 0.55 -6.68
C VAL A 93 -10.81 -0.86 -7.07
N TYR A 94 -11.63 -0.94 -8.11
CA TYR A 94 -11.92 -2.19 -8.79
C TYR A 94 -11.96 -1.98 -10.30
N ASP A 95 -11.76 -3.04 -11.05
CA ASP A 95 -11.85 -3.02 -12.51
C ASP A 95 -13.22 -3.46 -13.02
N LYS A 96 -13.40 -3.46 -14.35
CA LYS A 96 -14.65 -3.90 -15.02
C LYS A 96 -15.11 -5.32 -14.68
N ASN A 97 -14.21 -6.18 -14.19
CA ASN A 97 -14.50 -7.54 -13.76
C ASN A 97 -14.84 -7.64 -12.26
N GLY A 98 -14.95 -6.52 -11.55
CA GLY A 98 -15.23 -6.49 -10.12
C GLY A 98 -14.03 -6.95 -9.25
N ARG A 99 -12.79 -6.95 -9.77
CA ARG A 99 -11.61 -7.34 -8.98
C ARG A 99 -11.17 -6.20 -8.06
N PRO A 100 -11.32 -6.34 -6.72
CA PRO A 100 -10.96 -5.28 -5.78
C PRO A 100 -9.43 -5.20 -5.62
N GLY A 101 -8.88 -4.00 -5.61
CA GLY A 101 -7.44 -3.81 -5.45
C GLY A 101 -7.09 -2.40 -4.99
N VAL A 102 -5.83 -2.03 -5.13
CA VAL A 102 -5.30 -0.72 -4.79
C VAL A 102 -4.75 0.00 -6.02
N TRP A 103 -4.90 1.30 -6.01
CA TRP A 103 -4.23 2.24 -6.89
C TRP A 103 -3.29 3.12 -6.08
N PHE A 104 -2.01 3.20 -6.48
CA PHE A 104 -1.02 4.02 -5.82
C PHE A 104 -0.90 5.37 -6.53
N PHE A 105 -1.16 6.46 -5.80
CA PHE A 105 -0.84 7.81 -6.24
C PHE A 105 0.65 8.04 -6.20
N SER A 106 1.32 7.57 -5.14
CA SER A 106 2.78 7.53 -5.05
C SER A 106 3.29 6.43 -4.13
N LEU A 107 4.54 6.02 -4.39
CA LEU A 107 5.34 5.12 -3.56
C LEU A 107 6.72 5.77 -3.40
N ASP A 108 7.02 6.24 -2.21
CA ASP A 108 8.30 6.85 -1.89
C ASP A 108 9.24 5.80 -1.30
N ALA A 109 10.45 5.67 -1.84
CA ALA A 109 11.40 4.67 -1.38
C ALA A 109 12.84 5.20 -1.39
N GLN A 110 13.67 4.69 -0.48
CA GLN A 110 15.07 5.12 -0.33
C GLN A 110 16.04 4.46 -1.33
N SER A 111 15.62 3.47 -2.08
CA SER A 111 16.49 2.75 -3.01
C SER A 111 16.30 3.24 -4.45
N TYR A 112 17.27 3.97 -4.99
CA TYR A 112 17.26 4.41 -6.40
C TYR A 112 17.08 3.26 -7.39
N LEU A 113 17.80 2.16 -7.15
CA LEU A 113 17.75 1.00 -8.05
C LEU A 113 16.40 0.29 -7.95
N SER A 114 15.85 0.15 -6.74
CA SER A 114 14.50 -0.43 -6.55
C SER A 114 13.43 0.43 -7.19
N VAL A 115 13.51 1.76 -7.03
CA VAL A 115 12.63 2.73 -7.68
C VAL A 115 12.68 2.58 -9.21
N TRP A 116 13.88 2.55 -9.80
CA TRP A 116 14.05 2.40 -11.23
C TRP A 116 13.50 1.07 -11.75
N ILE A 117 13.82 -0.06 -11.10
CA ILE A 117 13.29 -1.38 -11.47
C ILE A 117 11.77 -1.40 -11.37
N ALA A 118 11.20 -0.87 -10.29
CA ALA A 118 9.76 -0.85 -10.08
C ALA A 118 9.02 0.01 -11.13
N GLN A 119 9.58 1.15 -11.51
CA GLN A 119 9.04 2.00 -12.59
C GLN A 119 9.07 1.27 -13.94
N GLN A 120 10.15 0.56 -14.26
CA GLN A 120 10.29 -0.13 -15.54
C GLN A 120 9.48 -1.43 -15.60
N ALA A 121 9.54 -2.25 -14.54
CA ALA A 121 8.94 -3.58 -14.52
C ALA A 121 7.44 -3.56 -14.16
N PHE A 122 7.04 -2.65 -13.29
CA PHE A 122 5.67 -2.62 -12.72
C PHE A 122 4.86 -1.38 -13.10
N SER A 123 5.48 -0.37 -13.75
CA SER A 123 4.82 0.89 -14.15
C SER A 123 4.13 1.60 -12.98
N LEU A 124 4.70 1.50 -11.78
CA LEU A 124 4.21 2.13 -10.58
C LEU A 124 4.83 3.52 -10.37
N ASN A 125 4.10 4.42 -9.75
CA ASN A 125 4.49 5.80 -9.47
C ASN A 125 5.48 5.90 -8.31
N TYR A 126 6.66 5.31 -8.48
CA TYR A 126 7.73 5.39 -7.49
C TYR A 126 8.49 6.71 -7.57
N TYR A 127 8.82 7.26 -6.39
CA TYR A 127 9.68 8.43 -6.22
C TYR A 127 10.83 8.06 -5.30
N TYR A 128 12.02 8.56 -5.63
CA TYR A 128 13.12 8.49 -4.69
C TYR A 128 12.91 9.52 -3.58
N ALA A 129 13.03 9.07 -2.33
CA ALA A 129 13.02 9.93 -1.16
C ALA A 129 14.18 9.57 -0.23
N LYS A 130 14.80 10.59 0.38
CA LYS A 130 15.72 10.36 1.50
C LYS A 130 14.87 9.95 2.70
N MET A 131 15.16 8.79 3.27
CA MET A 131 14.37 8.26 4.37
C MET A 131 15.26 7.78 5.50
N HIS A 132 14.75 7.91 6.72
CA HIS A 132 15.30 7.27 7.91
C HIS A 132 14.23 6.42 8.55
N TYR A 133 14.62 5.22 8.96
CA TYR A 133 13.73 4.30 9.67
C TYR A 133 14.47 3.74 10.88
N LYS A 134 13.84 3.83 12.03
CA LYS A 134 14.31 3.22 13.26
C LYS A 134 13.15 2.55 13.98
N CYS A 135 13.34 1.32 14.38
CA CYS A 135 12.40 0.61 15.24
C CYS A 135 13.13 0.28 16.55
N SER A 136 12.58 0.71 17.67
CA SER A 136 13.15 0.45 19.00
C SER A 136 12.89 -1.02 19.42
N PRO A 137 13.59 -1.54 20.43
CA PRO A 137 13.28 -2.85 21.01
C PRO A 137 11.86 -2.95 21.59
N SER A 138 11.26 -1.83 21.97
CA SER A 138 9.86 -1.73 22.42
C SER A 138 8.85 -1.72 21.29
N GLY A 139 9.29 -1.76 20.01
CA GLY A 139 8.42 -1.74 18.84
C GLY A 139 7.96 -0.35 18.40
N GLU A 140 8.51 0.72 18.99
CA GLU A 140 8.25 2.09 18.56
C GLU A 140 9.00 2.39 17.26
N VAL A 141 8.27 2.84 16.26
CA VAL A 141 8.80 3.19 14.94
C VAL A 141 8.91 4.70 14.81
N ASN A 142 10.08 5.15 14.37
CA ASN A 142 10.31 6.49 13.89
C ASN A 142 10.70 6.42 12.41
N MET A 143 9.90 7.03 11.53
CA MET A 143 10.18 7.14 10.10
C MET A 143 10.16 8.61 9.68
N ILE A 144 11.21 9.01 8.96
CA ILE A 144 11.31 10.33 8.32
C ILE A 144 11.45 10.09 6.82
N CYS A 145 10.72 10.86 6.02
CA CYS A 145 10.73 10.78 4.57
C CYS A 145 10.77 12.19 3.97
N ALA A 146 11.67 12.43 3.01
CA ALA A 146 11.76 13.68 2.27
C ALA A 146 12.07 13.44 0.80
N ARG A 147 11.19 13.87 -0.10
CA ARG A 147 11.51 13.99 -1.52
C ARG A 147 12.47 15.16 -1.73
N ARG A 148 13.29 15.11 -2.79
CA ARG A 148 14.24 16.19 -3.10
C ARG A 148 13.54 17.54 -3.19
N GLY A 149 14.01 18.53 -2.43
CA GLY A 149 13.46 19.89 -2.39
C GLY A 149 12.11 20.02 -1.68
N GLN A 150 11.67 18.99 -0.98
CA GLN A 150 10.44 18.99 -0.18
C GLN A 150 10.78 18.89 1.31
N GLU A 151 9.85 19.35 2.14
CA GLU A 151 9.96 19.25 3.58
C GLU A 151 9.88 17.81 4.08
N GLU A 152 10.48 17.56 5.24
CA GLU A 152 10.41 16.26 5.89
C GLU A 152 9.00 15.94 6.37
N GLN A 153 8.66 14.66 6.24
CA GLN A 153 7.43 14.03 6.73
C GLN A 153 7.82 13.04 7.82
N CYS A 154 7.26 13.19 9.00
CA CYS A 154 7.57 12.34 10.15
C CYS A 154 6.38 11.48 10.53
N TYR A 155 6.67 10.21 10.85
CA TYR A 155 5.69 9.23 11.33
C TYR A 155 6.27 8.50 12.53
N ASN A 156 5.65 8.69 13.71
CA ASN A 156 6.01 7.99 14.94
C ASN A 156 4.81 7.17 15.40
N TYR A 157 5.00 5.88 15.55
CA TYR A 157 3.91 4.97 15.88
C TYR A 157 4.39 3.68 16.54
N ARG A 158 3.47 3.00 17.23
CA ARG A 158 3.71 1.67 17.78
C ARG A 158 2.43 0.83 17.78
N ALA A 159 2.59 -0.48 17.72
CA ALA A 159 1.51 -1.43 17.94
C ALA A 159 1.18 -1.48 19.44
N THR A 160 -0.11 -1.57 19.75
CA THR A 160 -0.59 -1.67 21.12
C THR A 160 -1.40 -2.97 21.31
N LYS A 161 -2.72 -2.91 21.29
CA LYS A 161 -3.60 -4.05 21.54
C LYS A 161 -3.71 -4.95 20.30
N PRO A 162 -3.55 -6.29 20.43
CA PRO A 162 -3.81 -7.20 19.32
C PRO A 162 -5.31 -7.23 18.97
N LEU A 163 -5.61 -7.14 17.67
CA LEU A 163 -6.96 -7.23 17.12
C LEU A 163 -7.18 -8.55 16.38
N GLY A 164 -6.08 -9.22 15.97
CA GLY A 164 -6.13 -10.40 15.11
C GLY A 164 -6.51 -10.07 13.66
N PRO A 165 -6.85 -11.09 12.85
CA PRO A 165 -7.24 -10.91 11.46
C PRO A 165 -8.56 -10.15 11.33
N ALA A 166 -8.62 -9.25 10.35
CA ALA A 166 -9.83 -8.48 10.07
C ALA A 166 -10.95 -9.41 9.56
N ARG A 167 -12.17 -9.20 10.06
CA ARG A 167 -13.36 -9.97 9.63
C ARG A 167 -13.90 -9.40 8.33
N ALA A 168 -14.28 -10.28 7.39
CA ALA A 168 -14.93 -9.89 6.15
C ALA A 168 -16.15 -8.99 6.42
N GLY A 169 -16.32 -7.95 5.62
CA GLY A 169 -17.38 -6.95 5.77
C GLY A 169 -17.05 -5.77 6.68
N THR A 170 -15.98 -5.82 7.48
CA THR A 170 -15.55 -4.69 8.30
C THR A 170 -14.69 -3.69 7.51
N LEU A 171 -14.62 -2.45 8.00
CA LEU A 171 -13.76 -1.41 7.42
C LEU A 171 -12.28 -1.85 7.41
N SER A 172 -11.77 -2.44 8.49
CA SER A 172 -10.39 -2.92 8.55
C SER A 172 -10.10 -4.00 7.49
N TYR A 173 -11.05 -4.90 7.23
CA TYR A 173 -10.94 -5.88 6.13
C TYR A 173 -10.90 -5.19 4.77
N PHE A 174 -11.82 -4.25 4.54
CA PHE A 174 -11.87 -3.46 3.31
C PHE A 174 -10.56 -2.72 3.05
N LEU A 175 -9.93 -2.15 4.07
CA LEU A 175 -8.74 -1.31 3.95
C LEU A 175 -7.43 -2.11 3.93
N ALA A 176 -7.32 -3.19 4.68
CA ALA A 176 -6.07 -3.96 4.82
C ALA A 176 -5.98 -5.16 3.87
N GLU A 177 -7.07 -5.90 3.65
CA GLU A 177 -7.04 -7.15 2.89
C GLU A 177 -7.20 -6.90 1.38
N ARG A 178 -6.11 -6.45 0.73
CA ARG A 178 -6.05 -6.15 -0.69
C ARG A 178 -4.97 -6.96 -1.39
N TYR A 179 -5.38 -7.73 -2.39
CA TYR A 179 -4.55 -8.73 -3.05
C TYR A 179 -4.32 -8.45 -4.54
N TYR A 180 -4.87 -7.35 -5.06
CA TYR A 180 -4.59 -6.83 -6.39
C TYR A 180 -4.04 -5.41 -6.31
N LEU A 181 -3.12 -5.10 -7.20
CA LEU A 181 -2.67 -3.75 -7.47
C LEU A 181 -2.89 -3.44 -8.94
N PHE A 182 -3.21 -2.19 -9.23
CA PHE A 182 -3.36 -1.70 -10.58
C PHE A 182 -2.28 -0.71 -10.92
N ALA A 183 -1.81 -0.74 -12.17
CA ALA A 183 -0.81 0.17 -12.68
C ALA A 183 -1.15 0.58 -14.12
N LYS A 184 -0.73 1.77 -14.54
CA LYS A 184 -0.88 2.26 -15.91
C LYS A 184 0.49 2.40 -16.55
N THR A 185 0.70 1.72 -17.68
CA THR A 185 1.95 1.85 -18.43
C THR A 185 2.09 3.24 -19.05
N ARG A 186 3.29 3.60 -19.44
CA ARG A 186 3.55 4.85 -20.20
C ARG A 186 2.75 4.91 -21.51
N SER A 187 2.44 3.76 -22.12
CA SER A 187 1.58 3.67 -23.32
C SER A 187 0.08 3.76 -23.02
N GLY A 188 -0.31 4.00 -21.76
CA GLY A 188 -1.71 4.15 -21.36
C GLY A 188 -2.43 2.84 -21.01
N SER A 189 -1.84 1.66 -21.24
CA SER A 189 -2.48 0.37 -20.96
C SER A 189 -2.54 0.09 -19.46
N LEU A 190 -3.70 -0.35 -18.98
CA LEU A 190 -3.85 -0.83 -17.61
C LEU A 190 -3.26 -2.24 -17.42
N ARG A 191 -2.65 -2.44 -16.28
CA ARG A 191 -2.10 -3.70 -15.79
C ARG A 191 -2.68 -4.04 -14.43
N ILE A 192 -2.82 -5.33 -14.15
CA ILE A 192 -3.18 -5.85 -12.85
C ILE A 192 -2.09 -6.77 -12.33
N GLY A 193 -1.63 -6.53 -11.12
CA GLY A 193 -0.74 -7.40 -10.37
C GLY A 193 -1.47 -8.15 -9.27
N LYS A 194 -1.20 -9.43 -9.12
CA LYS A 194 -1.67 -10.22 -7.98
C LYS A 194 -0.54 -10.33 -6.97
N ILE A 195 -0.85 -10.10 -5.71
CA ILE A 195 -0.01 -10.46 -4.57
C ILE A 195 -0.72 -11.52 -3.74
N TYR A 196 0.03 -12.21 -2.92
CA TYR A 196 -0.52 -13.11 -1.91
C TYR A 196 0.26 -12.97 -0.60
N HIS A 197 -0.47 -12.84 0.46
CA HIS A 197 -0.01 -12.94 1.84
C HIS A 197 -1.05 -13.66 2.69
N ALA A 198 -0.67 -14.17 3.85
CA ALA A 198 -1.63 -14.60 4.85
C ALA A 198 -2.43 -13.37 5.35
N PRO A 199 -3.64 -13.53 5.88
CA PRO A 199 -4.36 -12.43 6.51
C PRO A 199 -3.46 -11.68 7.49
N HIS A 200 -3.59 -10.34 7.52
CA HIS A 200 -2.81 -9.53 8.43
C HIS A 200 -3.18 -9.79 9.89
N GLU A 201 -2.19 -10.08 10.71
CA GLU A 201 -2.33 -9.98 12.17
C GLU A 201 -2.31 -8.48 12.53
N LEU A 202 -3.48 -7.93 12.79
CA LEU A 202 -3.65 -6.50 13.05
C LEU A 202 -3.54 -6.19 14.55
N TYR A 203 -3.02 -5.00 14.81
CA TYR A 203 -2.93 -4.38 16.14
C TYR A 203 -3.49 -2.96 16.07
N ASP A 204 -4.07 -2.47 17.15
CA ASP A 204 -4.34 -1.05 17.32
C ASP A 204 -3.04 -0.26 17.18
N ALA A 205 -3.10 0.89 16.52
CA ALA A 205 -1.98 1.79 16.36
C ALA A 205 -2.08 2.98 17.31
N GLU A 206 -1.07 3.17 18.13
CA GLU A 206 -0.82 4.46 18.77
C GLU A 206 0.11 5.26 17.87
N VAL A 207 -0.37 6.42 17.39
CA VAL A 207 0.34 7.29 16.45
C VAL A 207 0.56 8.62 17.13
N SER A 208 1.80 8.87 17.57
CA SER A 208 2.17 10.10 18.27
C SER A 208 2.53 11.25 17.31
N THR A 209 2.95 10.93 16.09
CA THR A 209 3.26 11.91 15.05
C THR A 209 2.95 11.34 13.67
N TYR A 210 2.34 12.15 12.81
CA TYR A 210 2.15 11.82 11.41
C TYR A 210 2.11 13.10 10.56
N SER A 211 2.36 12.97 9.26
CA SER A 211 2.35 14.08 8.31
C SER A 211 1.23 13.90 7.29
N LYS A 212 0.56 15.01 6.96
CA LYS A 212 -0.42 15.10 5.87
C LYS A 212 0.19 15.64 4.56
N LYS A 213 1.46 16.01 4.54
CA LYS A 213 2.14 16.61 3.36
C LYS A 213 2.10 15.72 2.12
N LEU A 214 2.04 14.39 2.31
CA LEU A 214 1.96 13.45 1.20
C LEU A 214 0.71 13.66 0.34
N PHE A 215 -0.39 14.15 0.91
CA PHE A 215 -1.59 14.53 0.17
C PHE A 215 -1.29 15.66 -0.82
N TYR A 216 -0.71 16.74 -0.34
CA TYR A 216 -0.35 17.89 -1.18
C TYR A 216 0.63 17.50 -2.30
N LEU A 217 1.63 16.68 -2.00
CA LEU A 217 2.61 16.19 -2.98
C LEU A 217 1.98 15.33 -4.10
N ASN A 218 0.74 14.90 -3.93
CA ASN A 218 -0.03 14.12 -4.90
C ASN A 218 -1.25 14.87 -5.46
N GLY A 219 -1.32 16.19 -5.26
CA GLY A 219 -2.38 17.05 -5.82
C GLY A 219 -3.69 17.08 -5.03
N PHE A 220 -3.70 16.58 -3.81
CA PHE A 220 -4.84 16.68 -2.90
C PHE A 220 -4.68 17.87 -1.95
N SER A 221 -5.80 18.45 -1.54
CA SER A 221 -5.80 19.29 -0.34
C SER A 221 -5.52 18.44 0.89
N GLU A 222 -4.76 18.97 1.84
CA GLU A 222 -4.55 18.27 3.11
C GLU A 222 -5.88 18.12 3.86
N PRO A 223 -6.21 16.89 4.34
CA PRO A 223 -7.43 16.69 5.12
C PRO A 223 -7.44 17.56 6.38
N ARG A 224 -8.55 18.26 6.62
CA ARG A 224 -8.71 19.06 7.84
C ARG A 224 -8.87 18.19 9.08
N ALA A 225 -9.63 17.09 8.93
CA ALA A 225 -9.83 16.11 9.99
C ALA A 225 -8.59 15.21 10.20
N ASP A 226 -8.53 14.57 11.34
CA ASP A 226 -7.57 13.53 11.62
C ASP A 226 -7.94 12.21 10.92
N TYR A 227 -7.05 11.22 10.96
CA TYR A 227 -7.34 9.91 10.41
C TYR A 227 -8.51 9.26 11.15
N ILE A 228 -9.31 8.50 10.41
CA ILE A 228 -10.49 7.79 10.95
C ILE A 228 -10.21 6.30 11.24
N HIS A 229 -9.07 5.80 10.79
CA HIS A 229 -8.68 4.40 10.97
C HIS A 229 -7.15 4.31 11.06
N ALA A 230 -6.66 3.63 12.09
CA ALA A 230 -5.25 3.37 12.30
C ALA A 230 -5.02 1.96 12.84
N VAL A 231 -4.33 1.12 12.08
CA VAL A 231 -3.92 -0.24 12.52
C VAL A 231 -2.51 -0.55 12.02
N ILE A 232 -1.85 -1.47 12.70
CA ILE A 232 -0.50 -1.94 12.35
C ILE A 232 -0.54 -3.45 12.10
N SER A 233 0.13 -3.87 11.01
CA SER A 233 0.56 -5.25 10.82
C SER A 233 2.06 -5.33 11.09
N PRO A 234 2.51 -5.97 12.18
CA PRO A 234 3.92 -5.98 12.55
C PRO A 234 4.81 -6.63 11.51
N LYS A 235 4.30 -7.69 10.86
CA LYS A 235 5.05 -8.47 9.88
C LYS A 235 4.12 -9.27 8.98
N VAL A 236 4.38 -9.24 7.67
CA VAL A 236 3.69 -10.11 6.70
C VAL A 236 4.62 -10.51 5.57
N ASP A 237 4.63 -11.80 5.21
CA ASP A 237 5.37 -12.33 4.07
C ASP A 237 4.51 -12.23 2.81
N VAL A 238 5.08 -11.66 1.75
CA VAL A 238 4.35 -11.34 0.52
C VAL A 238 4.99 -12.03 -0.68
N SER A 239 4.17 -12.71 -1.46
CA SER A 239 4.50 -13.28 -2.76
C SER A 239 3.90 -12.43 -3.87
N ILE A 240 4.71 -12.03 -4.85
CA ILE A 240 4.29 -11.20 -5.98
C ILE A 240 4.28 -12.07 -7.25
N TYR A 241 3.24 -11.91 -8.03
CA TYR A 241 3.04 -12.58 -9.31
C TYR A 241 3.16 -11.59 -10.48
N SER A 242 3.41 -12.10 -11.68
CA SER A 242 3.56 -11.26 -12.88
C SER A 242 2.33 -10.38 -13.15
N LEU A 243 2.57 -9.17 -13.64
CA LEU A 243 1.52 -8.29 -14.14
C LEU A 243 0.84 -8.87 -15.36
N GLN A 244 -0.46 -8.64 -15.47
CA GLN A 244 -1.28 -8.98 -16.64
C GLN A 244 -1.89 -7.72 -17.23
N LYS A 245 -2.05 -7.68 -18.54
CA LYS A 245 -2.83 -6.64 -19.23
C LYS A 245 -4.33 -6.86 -18.97
N ILE A 246 -5.09 -5.80 -18.79
CA ILE A 246 -6.55 -5.82 -18.62
C ILE A 246 -7.22 -4.88 -19.62
#